data_dc3d761a5670eba0db51f7196fbe69a4
#
_entry.id   dc3d761a5670eba0db51f7196fbe69a4
#
_cell.length_a   1.000
_cell.length_b   1.000
_cell.length_c   1.000
_cell.angle_alpha   90.00
_cell.angle_beta   90.00
_cell.angle_gamma   90.00
#
_symmetry.space_group_name_H-M   'P 1'
#
loop_
_entity.id
_entity.type
_entity.pdbx_description
1 polymer ?
#
loop_
_entity_poly.entity_id
_entity_poly.type
_entity_poly.pdbx_seq_one_letter_code
_entity_poly.pdbx_strand_id
1 'polypeptide(L)'
;TSYGETGLKDVEAALARKGLKPVQVARFPLGVKDLTKELAAAKEAGANAIFCYTVGPENAVIANGKRDLKWDVPQVGGWTLSFPFFINGAKAAAEGALMAQTFIAEPSNERRAAFLSGYTRKHQQKMAVPMSAAQAYDSTYLLTYAMFAIRDSKFTGPAMKAALENIPRTYYGVMATYEKPFSVDDKDAVTPNMLVMGKIKNGAVTFAYPEDARRNLFVQRKQ
;
A
#
# COMPACT_ATOMS: atom_id res chain seq x y z
N THR A 1 -17.69 5.93 0.60
CA THR A 1 -16.78 6.32 1.68
C THR A 1 -15.88 7.46 1.23
N SER A 2 -15.40 8.29 2.17
CA SER A 2 -14.42 9.35 1.87
C SER A 2 -13.16 8.80 1.21
N TYR A 3 -12.69 7.63 1.62
CA TYR A 3 -11.56 6.94 1.01
C TYR A 3 -11.77 6.72 -0.50
N GLY A 4 -12.91 6.16 -0.90
CA GLY A 4 -13.22 5.92 -2.31
C GLY A 4 -13.33 7.22 -3.13
N GLU A 5 -13.95 8.25 -2.58
CA GLU A 5 -14.09 9.55 -3.28
C GLU A 5 -12.74 10.27 -3.45
N THR A 6 -11.86 10.21 -2.45
CA THR A 6 -10.50 10.75 -2.58
C THR A 6 -9.72 9.98 -3.64
N GLY A 7 -9.77 8.65 -3.61
CA GLY A 7 -9.10 7.81 -4.60
C GLY A 7 -9.61 8.03 -6.03
N LEU A 8 -10.92 8.26 -6.20
CA LEU A 8 -11.48 8.60 -7.51
C LEU A 8 -10.87 9.91 -8.05
N LYS A 9 -10.83 10.96 -7.23
CA LYS A 9 -10.21 12.24 -7.64
C LYS A 9 -8.76 12.06 -8.06
N ASP A 10 -7.98 11.30 -7.29
CA ASP A 10 -6.57 11.06 -7.58
C ASP A 10 -6.38 10.29 -8.89
N VAL A 11 -7.21 9.27 -9.13
CA VAL A 11 -7.19 8.48 -10.38
C VAL A 11 -7.60 9.33 -11.56
N GLU A 12 -8.69 10.09 -11.46
CA GLU A 12 -9.13 11.01 -12.52
C GLU A 12 -8.05 12.04 -12.86
N ALA A 13 -7.41 12.64 -11.83
CA ALA A 13 -6.30 13.56 -12.04
C ALA A 13 -5.08 12.91 -12.71
N ALA A 14 -4.78 11.64 -12.32
CA ALA A 14 -3.68 10.89 -12.93
C ALA A 14 -3.96 10.53 -14.40
N LEU A 15 -5.17 10.11 -14.71
CA LEU A 15 -5.60 9.81 -16.07
C LEU A 15 -5.64 11.05 -16.96
N ALA A 16 -6.16 12.17 -16.43
CA ALA A 16 -6.22 13.45 -17.16
C ALA A 16 -4.84 13.94 -17.61
N ARG A 17 -3.79 13.74 -16.78
CA ARG A 17 -2.39 14.03 -17.18
C ARG A 17 -1.91 13.22 -18.38
N LYS A 18 -2.60 12.14 -18.71
CA LYS A 18 -2.32 11.28 -19.88
C LYS A 18 -3.34 11.44 -21.00
N GLY A 19 -4.26 12.41 -20.90
CA GLY A 19 -5.35 12.60 -21.87
C GLY A 19 -6.42 11.50 -21.80
N LEU A 20 -6.49 10.75 -20.67
CA LEU A 20 -7.42 9.66 -20.47
C LEU A 20 -8.51 10.05 -19.46
N LYS A 21 -9.61 9.30 -19.48
CA LYS A 21 -10.69 9.37 -18.49
C LYS A 21 -11.28 7.98 -18.24
N PRO A 22 -11.90 7.73 -17.07
CA PRO A 22 -12.64 6.50 -16.86
C PRO A 22 -13.79 6.40 -17.87
N VAL A 23 -14.03 5.23 -18.44
CA VAL A 23 -15.21 4.95 -19.29
C VAL A 23 -16.46 4.66 -18.44
N GLN A 24 -16.26 4.18 -17.21
CA GLN A 24 -17.29 3.86 -16.24
C GLN A 24 -16.78 4.13 -14.83
N VAL A 25 -17.64 4.68 -13.97
CA VAL A 25 -17.39 4.85 -12.53
C VAL A 25 -18.55 4.21 -11.79
N ALA A 26 -18.24 3.20 -10.96
CA ALA A 26 -19.23 2.54 -10.12
C ALA A 26 -19.00 2.91 -8.64
N ARG A 27 -20.08 3.21 -7.94
CA ARG A 27 -20.10 3.46 -6.49
C ARG A 27 -21.01 2.45 -5.82
N PHE A 28 -20.56 1.89 -4.72
CA PHE A 28 -21.29 0.89 -3.98
C PHE A 28 -21.09 1.03 -2.46
N PRO A 29 -22.03 0.56 -1.63
CA PRO A 29 -21.87 0.59 -0.19
C PRO A 29 -20.85 -0.45 0.29
N LEU A 30 -20.30 -0.24 1.50
CA LEU A 30 -19.53 -1.28 2.18
C LEU A 30 -20.40 -2.51 2.44
N GLY A 31 -19.79 -3.68 2.34
CA GLY A 31 -20.46 -4.96 2.55
C GLY A 31 -21.29 -5.46 1.36
N VAL A 32 -21.20 -4.80 0.20
CA VAL A 32 -21.84 -5.29 -1.04
C VAL A 32 -21.39 -6.72 -1.34
N LYS A 33 -22.33 -7.56 -1.80
CA LYS A 33 -22.07 -8.99 -2.08
C LYS A 33 -22.13 -9.33 -3.56
N ASP A 34 -22.68 -8.45 -4.36
CA ASP A 34 -22.83 -8.62 -5.81
C ASP A 34 -22.63 -7.29 -6.52
N LEU A 35 -21.80 -7.30 -7.54
CA LEU A 35 -21.49 -6.16 -8.43
C LEU A 35 -21.61 -6.57 -9.90
N THR A 36 -22.35 -7.64 -10.20
CA THR A 36 -22.49 -8.17 -11.55
C THR A 36 -23.01 -7.11 -12.52
N LYS A 37 -23.98 -6.30 -12.08
CA LYS A 37 -24.56 -5.24 -12.90
C LYS A 37 -23.53 -4.15 -13.24
N GLU A 38 -22.79 -3.68 -12.25
CA GLU A 38 -21.76 -2.63 -12.41
C GLU A 38 -20.61 -3.12 -13.30
N LEU A 39 -20.19 -4.37 -13.11
CA LEU A 39 -19.13 -4.98 -13.90
C LEU A 39 -19.56 -5.26 -15.33
N ALA A 40 -20.82 -5.70 -15.56
CA ALA A 40 -21.37 -5.88 -16.88
C ALA A 40 -21.44 -4.53 -17.65
N ALA A 41 -21.91 -3.48 -16.99
CA ALA A 41 -21.96 -2.14 -17.57
C ALA A 41 -20.55 -1.62 -17.93
N ALA A 42 -19.55 -1.87 -17.08
CA ALA A 42 -18.17 -1.49 -17.37
C ALA A 42 -17.61 -2.27 -18.58
N LYS A 43 -17.91 -3.55 -18.67
CA LYS A 43 -17.52 -4.41 -19.79
C LYS A 43 -18.17 -3.93 -21.11
N GLU A 44 -19.46 -3.63 -21.09
CA GLU A 44 -20.20 -3.08 -22.25
C GLU A 44 -19.68 -1.70 -22.66
N ALA A 45 -19.25 -0.86 -21.71
CA ALA A 45 -18.62 0.42 -21.98
C ALA A 45 -17.18 0.30 -22.55
N GLY A 46 -16.67 -0.92 -22.75
CA GLY A 46 -15.37 -1.18 -23.35
C GLY A 46 -14.18 -0.95 -22.39
N ALA A 47 -14.39 -1.04 -21.07
CA ALA A 47 -13.30 -0.95 -20.12
C ALA A 47 -12.31 -2.11 -20.33
N ASN A 48 -11.03 -1.78 -20.36
CA ASN A 48 -9.91 -2.72 -20.55
C ASN A 48 -9.04 -2.91 -19.32
N ALA A 49 -9.41 -2.27 -18.20
CA ALA A 49 -8.83 -2.45 -16.87
C ALA A 49 -9.86 -2.03 -15.82
N ILE A 50 -9.75 -2.60 -14.63
CA ILE A 50 -10.55 -2.19 -13.46
C ILE A 50 -9.61 -1.58 -12.44
N PHE A 51 -9.86 -0.32 -12.07
CA PHE A 51 -9.17 0.31 -10.94
C PHE A 51 -10.07 0.28 -9.70
N CYS A 52 -9.60 -0.40 -8.65
CA CYS A 52 -10.34 -0.59 -7.41
C CYS A 52 -9.81 0.35 -6.31
N TYR A 53 -10.68 1.20 -5.78
CA TYR A 53 -10.33 2.03 -4.62
C TYR A 53 -11.36 1.80 -3.51
N THR A 54 -11.31 0.61 -2.91
CA THR A 54 -12.18 0.17 -1.83
C THR A 54 -11.39 -0.59 -0.78
N VAL A 55 -12.02 -0.85 0.36
CA VAL A 55 -11.43 -1.57 1.50
C VAL A 55 -12.17 -2.88 1.72
N GLY A 56 -11.50 -3.84 2.36
CA GLY A 56 -12.15 -5.05 2.81
C GLY A 56 -12.48 -6.06 1.71
N PRO A 57 -13.54 -6.86 1.91
CA PRO A 57 -13.91 -7.98 1.04
C PRO A 57 -14.48 -7.57 -0.33
N GLU A 58 -14.86 -6.30 -0.52
CA GLU A 58 -15.45 -5.81 -1.77
C GLU A 58 -14.50 -5.98 -2.97
N ASN A 59 -13.19 -5.90 -2.73
CA ASN A 59 -12.19 -6.20 -3.75
C ASN A 59 -12.31 -7.64 -4.27
N ALA A 60 -12.67 -8.59 -3.39
CA ALA A 60 -12.88 -9.98 -3.77
C ALA A 60 -14.20 -10.16 -4.54
N VAL A 61 -15.23 -9.40 -4.20
CA VAL A 61 -16.50 -9.38 -4.97
C VAL A 61 -16.23 -8.95 -6.42
N ILE A 62 -15.41 -7.90 -6.61
CA ILE A 62 -15.01 -7.44 -7.95
C ILE A 62 -14.26 -8.55 -8.71
N ALA A 63 -13.24 -9.17 -8.08
CA ALA A 63 -12.46 -10.22 -8.73
C ALA A 63 -13.30 -11.43 -9.13
N ASN A 64 -14.18 -11.89 -8.23
CA ASN A 64 -15.06 -13.00 -8.48
C ASN A 64 -16.09 -12.66 -9.58
N GLY A 65 -16.72 -11.49 -9.52
CA GLY A 65 -17.67 -11.04 -10.55
C GLY A 65 -17.02 -10.91 -11.93
N LYS A 66 -15.78 -10.41 -12.00
CA LYS A 66 -14.99 -10.38 -13.24
C LYS A 66 -14.79 -11.78 -13.82
N ARG A 67 -14.39 -12.74 -12.96
CA ARG A 67 -14.24 -14.15 -13.37
C ARG A 67 -15.55 -14.75 -13.88
N ASP A 68 -16.64 -14.52 -13.16
CA ASP A 68 -17.96 -15.10 -13.48
C ASP A 68 -18.50 -14.53 -14.80
N LEU A 69 -18.19 -13.28 -15.11
CA LEU A 69 -18.45 -12.65 -16.41
C LEU A 69 -17.46 -13.07 -17.51
N LYS A 70 -16.49 -13.95 -17.23
CA LYS A 70 -15.41 -14.32 -18.16
C LYS A 70 -14.76 -13.09 -18.79
N TRP A 71 -14.49 -12.09 -17.95
CA TRP A 71 -13.92 -10.82 -18.38
C TRP A 71 -12.46 -10.72 -17.92
N ASP A 72 -11.55 -11.05 -18.85
CA ASP A 72 -10.12 -11.09 -18.58
C ASP A 72 -9.46 -9.73 -18.80
N VAL A 73 -9.56 -8.88 -17.77
CA VAL A 73 -8.92 -7.57 -17.72
C VAL A 73 -8.13 -7.42 -16.42
N PRO A 74 -7.06 -6.61 -16.41
CA PRO A 74 -6.29 -6.32 -15.20
C PRO A 74 -7.17 -5.72 -14.11
N GLN A 75 -7.00 -6.19 -12.87
CA GLN A 75 -7.50 -5.53 -11.67
C GLN A 75 -6.34 -4.83 -10.98
N VAL A 76 -6.43 -3.51 -10.86
CA VAL A 76 -5.42 -2.66 -10.28
C VAL A 76 -6.01 -1.89 -9.12
N GLY A 77 -5.25 -1.64 -8.08
CA GLY A 77 -5.78 -0.87 -6.95
C GLY A 77 -4.72 -0.43 -5.95
N GLY A 78 -5.18 0.07 -4.84
CA GLY A 78 -4.35 0.41 -3.71
C GLY A 78 -3.88 -0.82 -2.92
N TRP A 79 -3.19 -0.58 -1.84
CA TRP A 79 -2.61 -1.60 -0.95
C TRP A 79 -3.60 -2.64 -0.42
N THR A 80 -4.90 -2.32 -0.39
CA THR A 80 -5.96 -3.21 0.14
C THR A 80 -6.09 -4.52 -0.66
N LEU A 81 -5.58 -4.57 -1.88
CA LEU A 81 -5.47 -5.80 -2.66
C LEU A 81 -4.39 -6.77 -2.13
N SER A 82 -3.54 -6.34 -1.19
CA SER A 82 -2.58 -7.22 -0.51
C SER A 82 -3.13 -7.86 0.77
N PHE A 83 -4.35 -7.52 1.17
CA PHE A 83 -4.92 -7.97 2.42
C PHE A 83 -5.52 -9.37 2.33
N PRO A 84 -5.52 -10.14 3.44
CA PRO A 84 -6.14 -11.46 3.47
C PRO A 84 -7.61 -11.47 3.03
N PHE A 85 -8.36 -10.40 3.27
CA PHE A 85 -9.75 -10.27 2.81
C PHE A 85 -9.89 -10.43 1.30
N PHE A 86 -8.98 -9.83 0.55
CA PHE A 86 -8.96 -9.96 -0.90
C PHE A 86 -8.43 -11.33 -1.32
N ILE A 87 -7.23 -11.69 -0.86
CA ILE A 87 -6.53 -12.91 -1.32
C ILE A 87 -7.37 -14.16 -1.02
N ASN A 88 -7.86 -14.28 0.23
CA ASN A 88 -8.64 -15.45 0.66
C ASN A 88 -10.07 -15.44 0.09
N GLY A 89 -10.66 -14.25 -0.11
CA GLY A 89 -12.01 -14.13 -0.65
C GLY A 89 -12.09 -14.35 -2.16
N ALA A 90 -11.09 -13.89 -2.89
CA ALA A 90 -11.03 -14.04 -4.34
C ALA A 90 -10.34 -15.35 -4.78
N LYS A 91 -9.44 -15.92 -3.95
CA LYS A 91 -8.70 -17.16 -4.26
C LYS A 91 -8.04 -17.07 -5.64
N ALA A 92 -8.33 -17.99 -6.54
CA ALA A 92 -7.78 -17.99 -7.90
C ALA A 92 -8.14 -16.72 -8.70
N ALA A 93 -9.25 -16.05 -8.41
CA ALA A 93 -9.62 -14.80 -9.07
C ALA A 93 -8.75 -13.60 -8.65
N ALA A 94 -7.95 -13.72 -7.58
CA ALA A 94 -6.98 -12.71 -7.18
C ALA A 94 -5.71 -12.70 -8.04
N GLU A 95 -5.41 -13.80 -8.73
CA GLU A 95 -4.17 -13.96 -9.50
C GLU A 95 -4.01 -12.83 -10.53
N GLY A 96 -2.80 -12.30 -10.60
CA GLY A 96 -2.47 -11.21 -11.52
C GLY A 96 -2.90 -9.82 -11.08
N ALA A 97 -3.68 -9.66 -9.99
CA ALA A 97 -4.05 -8.35 -9.48
C ALA A 97 -2.81 -7.53 -9.11
N LEU A 98 -2.82 -6.25 -9.47
CA LEU A 98 -1.70 -5.31 -9.27
C LEU A 98 -2.05 -4.28 -8.21
N MET A 99 -1.11 -3.92 -7.34
CA MET A 99 -1.33 -2.93 -6.30
C MET A 99 -0.06 -2.16 -5.95
N ALA A 100 -0.25 -0.90 -5.54
CA ALA A 100 0.84 -0.12 -4.96
C ALA A 100 1.20 -0.67 -3.57
N GLN A 101 2.50 -0.82 -3.29
CA GLN A 101 3.04 -1.29 -2.02
C GLN A 101 4.21 -0.43 -1.58
N THR A 102 4.43 -0.31 -0.27
CA THR A 102 5.64 0.26 0.31
C THR A 102 6.59 -0.81 0.85
N PHE A 103 6.10 -2.04 0.98
CA PHE A 103 6.88 -3.19 1.41
C PHE A 103 6.27 -4.49 0.88
N ILE A 104 7.12 -5.34 0.33
CA ILE A 104 6.78 -6.71 -0.08
C ILE A 104 7.64 -7.67 0.74
N ALA A 105 7.05 -8.76 1.24
CA ALA A 105 7.70 -9.72 2.14
C ALA A 105 8.67 -10.66 1.42
N GLU A 106 9.60 -10.07 0.68
CA GLU A 106 10.72 -10.78 0.05
C GLU A 106 12.04 -10.31 0.66
N PRO A 107 12.97 -11.22 0.98
CA PRO A 107 14.25 -10.90 1.62
C PRO A 107 15.25 -10.29 0.62
N SER A 108 14.88 -9.18 0.00
CA SER A 108 15.64 -8.53 -1.08
C SER A 108 16.91 -7.79 -0.62
N ASN A 109 17.08 -7.60 0.71
CA ASN A 109 18.30 -7.10 1.34
C ASN A 109 18.40 -7.59 2.79
N GLU A 110 19.56 -7.36 3.44
CA GLU A 110 19.83 -7.87 4.79
C GLU A 110 18.82 -7.36 5.84
N ARG A 111 18.41 -6.10 5.79
CA ARG A 111 17.46 -5.53 6.77
C ARG A 111 16.09 -6.17 6.64
N ARG A 112 15.61 -6.36 5.42
CA ARG A 112 14.34 -7.04 5.14
C ARG A 112 14.41 -8.50 5.56
N ALA A 113 15.50 -9.19 5.24
CA ALA A 113 15.72 -10.57 5.66
C ALA A 113 15.73 -10.70 7.20
N ALA A 114 16.45 -9.82 7.90
CA ALA A 114 16.49 -9.80 9.35
C ALA A 114 15.12 -9.51 9.99
N PHE A 115 14.36 -8.56 9.44
CA PHE A 115 13.01 -8.25 9.90
C PHE A 115 12.06 -9.45 9.72
N LEU A 116 12.04 -10.05 8.54
CA LEU A 116 11.18 -11.19 8.23
C LEU A 116 11.51 -12.41 9.09
N SER A 117 12.79 -12.74 9.22
CA SER A 117 13.25 -13.86 10.05
C SER A 117 13.02 -13.61 11.54
N GLY A 118 13.24 -12.38 12.00
CA GLY A 118 12.99 -11.96 13.38
C GLY A 118 11.52 -12.09 13.75
N TYR A 119 10.63 -11.64 12.87
CA TYR A 119 9.19 -11.79 13.06
C TYR A 119 8.78 -13.27 13.14
N THR A 120 9.20 -14.08 12.16
CA THR A 120 8.84 -15.50 12.11
C THR A 120 9.35 -16.24 13.35
N ARG A 121 10.57 -15.96 13.79
CA ARG A 121 11.16 -16.57 15.00
C ARG A 121 10.40 -16.20 16.26
N LYS A 122 9.94 -14.94 16.37
CA LYS A 122 9.20 -14.46 17.54
C LYS A 122 7.75 -14.96 17.59
N HIS A 123 7.06 -14.96 16.45
CA HIS A 123 5.62 -15.18 16.40
C HIS A 123 5.22 -16.56 15.87
N GLN A 124 6.17 -17.35 15.34
CA GLN A 124 5.95 -18.69 14.78
C GLN A 124 4.86 -18.73 13.69
N GLN A 125 4.63 -17.60 13.01
CA GLN A 125 3.61 -17.47 11.97
C GLN A 125 4.03 -16.43 10.92
N LYS A 126 3.42 -16.49 9.73
CA LYS A 126 3.59 -15.48 8.68
C LYS A 126 2.89 -14.18 9.06
N MET A 127 3.45 -13.05 8.63
CA MET A 127 2.78 -11.76 8.74
C MET A 127 1.51 -11.75 7.87
N ALA A 128 0.37 -11.42 8.48
CA ALA A 128 -0.89 -11.32 7.73
C ALA A 128 -0.88 -10.15 6.74
N VAL A 129 -0.31 -9.01 7.14
CA VAL A 129 -0.18 -7.78 6.33
C VAL A 129 1.24 -7.24 6.45
N PRO A 130 2.20 -7.75 5.65
CA PRO A 130 3.62 -7.40 5.77
C PRO A 130 3.91 -5.92 5.62
N MET A 131 3.21 -5.23 4.73
CA MET A 131 3.37 -3.79 4.52
C MET A 131 3.05 -3.01 5.79
N SER A 132 1.92 -3.27 6.44
CA SER A 132 1.53 -2.59 7.68
C SER A 132 2.49 -2.91 8.84
N ALA A 133 2.98 -4.16 8.91
CA ALA A 133 3.97 -4.54 9.90
C ALA A 133 5.30 -3.79 9.72
N ALA A 134 5.77 -3.64 8.48
CA ALA A 134 6.98 -2.88 8.17
C ALA A 134 6.81 -1.38 8.45
N GLN A 135 5.65 -0.80 8.12
CA GLN A 135 5.33 0.59 8.45
C GLN A 135 5.34 0.82 9.96
N ALA A 136 4.67 -0.04 10.72
CA ALA A 136 4.64 0.05 12.19
C ALA A 136 6.04 -0.09 12.79
N TYR A 137 6.86 -1.00 12.25
CA TYR A 137 8.24 -1.20 12.69
C TYR A 137 9.07 0.07 12.49
N ASP A 138 9.11 0.61 11.29
CA ASP A 138 9.88 1.82 10.98
C ASP A 138 9.36 3.04 11.75
N SER A 139 8.04 3.21 11.85
CA SER A 139 7.42 4.30 12.62
C SER A 139 7.77 4.24 14.10
N THR A 140 7.85 3.05 14.68
CA THR A 140 8.24 2.87 16.08
C THR A 140 9.67 3.34 16.33
N TYR A 141 10.61 3.03 15.42
CA TYR A 141 11.99 3.50 15.55
C TYR A 141 12.12 5.01 15.32
N LEU A 142 11.40 5.58 14.35
CA LEU A 142 11.39 7.03 14.14
C LEU A 142 10.85 7.75 15.39
N LEU A 143 9.77 7.25 15.97
CA LEU A 143 9.21 7.77 17.22
C LEU A 143 10.22 7.65 18.38
N THR A 144 10.89 6.51 18.50
CA THR A 144 11.90 6.27 19.53
C THR A 144 13.08 7.24 19.39
N TYR A 145 13.54 7.50 18.17
CA TYR A 145 14.61 8.47 17.92
C TYR A 145 14.19 9.90 18.28
N ALA A 146 12.95 10.27 18.00
CA ALA A 146 12.39 11.55 18.42
C ALA A 146 12.31 11.66 19.96
N MET A 147 11.87 10.60 20.64
CA MET A 147 11.85 10.57 22.11
C MET A 147 13.25 10.76 22.73
N PHE A 148 14.26 10.09 22.19
CA PHE A 148 15.64 10.26 22.66
C PHE A 148 16.23 11.65 22.41
N ALA A 149 15.67 12.44 21.49
CA ALA A 149 16.05 13.82 21.26
C ALA A 149 15.50 14.78 22.33
N ILE A 150 14.48 14.37 23.10
CA ILE A 150 13.85 15.18 24.17
C ILE A 150 14.61 14.95 25.46
N ARG A 151 15.51 15.88 25.81
CA ARG A 151 16.47 15.69 26.90
C ARG A 151 15.88 15.84 28.31
N ASP A 152 14.80 16.62 28.45
CA ASP A 152 14.14 16.86 29.75
C ASP A 152 13.07 15.82 30.09
N SER A 153 12.92 14.81 29.23
CA SER A 153 11.92 13.72 29.35
C SER A 153 10.46 14.20 29.45
N LYS A 154 10.16 15.43 29.01
CA LYS A 154 8.79 15.97 28.97
C LYS A 154 8.15 15.66 27.62
N PHE A 155 7.57 14.49 27.50
CA PHE A 155 6.95 13.99 26.25
C PHE A 155 5.55 14.61 26.02
N THR A 156 5.49 15.91 25.82
CA THR A 156 4.25 16.61 25.43
C THR A 156 4.04 16.52 23.92
N GLY A 157 2.79 16.69 23.45
CA GLY A 157 2.49 16.71 22.02
C GLY A 157 3.35 17.70 21.22
N PRO A 158 3.47 18.97 21.64
CA PRO A 158 4.34 19.94 20.98
C PRO A 158 5.82 19.52 20.96
N ALA A 159 6.35 18.98 22.08
CA ALA A 159 7.73 18.51 22.14
C ALA A 159 7.99 17.33 21.19
N MET A 160 7.06 16.36 21.17
CA MET A 160 7.15 15.22 20.25
C MET A 160 7.07 15.66 18.80
N LYS A 161 6.15 16.59 18.46
CA LYS A 161 6.05 17.15 17.11
C LYS A 161 7.37 17.78 16.68
N ALA A 162 7.93 18.67 17.50
CA ALA A 162 9.19 19.33 17.21
C ALA A 162 10.37 18.33 17.06
N ALA A 163 10.41 17.29 17.90
CA ALA A 163 11.43 16.25 17.83
C ALA A 163 11.30 15.38 16.56
N LEU A 164 10.10 15.03 16.13
CA LEU A 164 9.85 14.30 14.89
C LEU A 164 10.26 15.11 13.64
N GLU A 165 9.96 16.42 13.63
CA GLU A 165 10.37 17.33 12.55
C GLU A 165 11.89 17.54 12.49
N ASN A 166 12.60 17.25 13.57
CA ASN A 166 14.03 17.47 13.72
C ASN A 166 14.79 16.21 14.16
N ILE A 167 14.39 15.02 13.66
CA ILE A 167 15.10 13.77 13.98
C ILE A 167 16.59 13.95 13.65
N PRO A 168 17.49 13.78 14.66
CA PRO A 168 18.90 14.18 14.51
C PRO A 168 19.76 13.16 13.76
N ARG A 169 19.23 11.95 13.53
CA ARG A 169 19.97 10.83 12.95
C ARG A 169 19.23 10.22 11.78
N THR A 170 19.98 9.80 10.78
CA THR A 170 19.46 8.94 9.71
C THR A 170 19.02 7.60 10.32
N TYR A 171 17.80 7.19 10.03
CA TYR A 171 17.29 5.87 10.37
C TYR A 171 17.28 4.96 9.13
N TYR A 172 17.94 3.82 9.27
CA TYR A 172 18.00 2.81 8.22
C TYR A 172 16.92 1.76 8.46
N GLY A 173 15.72 2.05 7.98
CA GLY A 173 14.55 1.22 8.18
C GLY A 173 14.47 0.00 7.26
N VAL A 174 13.43 -0.80 7.44
CA VAL A 174 13.15 -1.97 6.60
C VAL A 174 12.45 -1.59 5.29
N MET A 175 11.68 -0.52 5.30
CA MET A 175 11.03 0.02 4.10
C MET A 175 12.00 0.91 3.31
N ALA A 176 12.62 1.87 4.00
CA ALA A 176 13.48 2.88 3.40
C ALA A 176 14.57 3.36 4.36
N THR A 177 15.49 4.15 3.85
CA THR A 177 16.39 4.99 4.66
C THR A 177 15.74 6.35 4.86
N TYR A 178 15.61 6.80 6.10
CA TYR A 178 14.94 8.04 6.47
C TYR A 178 15.93 9.06 6.98
N GLU A 179 16.01 10.20 6.32
CA GLU A 179 16.75 11.37 6.75
C GLU A 179 15.81 12.55 6.83
N LYS A 180 15.50 13.06 8.03
CA LYS A 180 14.50 14.10 8.27
C LYS A 180 13.19 13.85 7.50
N PRO A 181 12.48 12.76 7.77
CA PRO A 181 11.30 12.38 6.96
C PRO A 181 10.11 13.31 7.12
N PHE A 182 10.12 14.16 8.15
CA PHE A 182 9.05 15.12 8.43
C PHE A 182 9.57 16.55 8.42
N SER A 183 8.72 17.51 8.06
CA SER A 183 8.99 18.94 8.14
C SER A 183 7.79 19.68 8.75
N VAL A 184 7.88 21.00 8.89
CA VAL A 184 6.77 21.83 9.38
C VAL A 184 5.55 21.74 8.48
N ASP A 185 5.75 21.64 7.17
CA ASP A 185 4.68 21.67 6.16
C ASP A 185 4.28 20.28 5.64
N ASP A 186 5.16 19.28 5.78
CA ASP A 186 4.91 17.92 5.31
C ASP A 186 5.14 16.90 6.43
N LYS A 187 4.06 16.26 6.86
CA LYS A 187 4.02 15.26 7.93
C LYS A 187 4.00 13.82 7.41
N ASP A 188 4.11 13.62 6.11
CA ASP A 188 4.06 12.30 5.51
C ASP A 188 5.48 11.80 5.21
N ALA A 189 5.89 10.72 5.87
CA ALA A 189 7.18 10.06 5.59
C ALA A 189 7.16 9.17 4.35
N VAL A 190 5.99 8.88 3.80
CA VAL A 190 5.86 8.10 2.55
C VAL A 190 5.99 9.05 1.36
N THR A 191 6.91 8.74 0.47
CA THR A 191 7.17 9.51 -0.75
C THR A 191 6.94 8.63 -1.99
N PRO A 192 6.62 9.21 -3.16
CA PRO A 192 6.35 8.44 -4.38
C PRO A 192 7.46 7.45 -4.77
N ASN A 193 8.72 7.76 -4.46
CA ASN A 193 9.86 6.89 -4.75
C ASN A 193 9.94 5.65 -3.83
N MET A 194 9.16 5.58 -2.76
CA MET A 194 9.03 4.40 -1.91
C MET A 194 8.02 3.38 -2.46
N LEU A 195 7.19 3.79 -3.41
CA LEU A 195 6.18 2.92 -3.98
C LEU A 195 6.80 1.93 -4.97
N VAL A 196 6.39 0.68 -4.83
CA VAL A 196 6.69 -0.41 -5.75
C VAL A 196 5.38 -1.05 -6.18
N MET A 197 5.37 -1.70 -7.34
CA MET A 197 4.20 -2.46 -7.78
C MET A 197 4.27 -3.90 -7.27
N GLY A 198 3.25 -4.26 -6.50
CA GLY A 198 2.98 -5.63 -6.11
C GLY A 198 2.06 -6.32 -7.12
N LYS A 199 2.19 -7.63 -7.20
CA LYS A 199 1.33 -8.52 -8.00
C LYS A 199 0.98 -9.76 -7.18
N ILE A 200 -0.26 -10.20 -7.25
CA ILE A 200 -0.63 -11.50 -6.70
C ILE A 200 -0.11 -12.60 -7.61
N LYS A 201 0.68 -13.51 -7.04
CA LYS A 201 1.19 -14.70 -7.70
C LYS A 201 1.15 -15.88 -6.71
N ASN A 202 0.46 -16.95 -7.09
CA ASN A 202 0.25 -18.15 -6.25
C ASN A 202 -0.31 -17.79 -4.85
N GLY A 203 -1.26 -16.86 -4.82
CA GLY A 203 -1.91 -16.40 -3.58
C GLY A 203 -1.02 -15.56 -2.65
N ALA A 204 0.12 -15.07 -3.11
CA ALA A 204 1.02 -14.21 -2.35
C ALA A 204 1.34 -12.91 -3.11
N VAL A 205 1.66 -11.85 -2.37
CA VAL A 205 2.15 -10.60 -2.97
C VAL A 205 3.63 -10.74 -3.30
N THR A 206 3.97 -10.55 -4.57
CA THR A 206 5.35 -10.53 -5.08
C THR A 206 5.61 -9.22 -5.81
N PHE A 207 6.87 -8.90 -6.13
CA PHE A 207 7.16 -7.76 -7.00
C PHE A 207 6.58 -8.00 -8.41
N ALA A 208 5.84 -7.02 -8.93
CA ALA A 208 5.37 -7.05 -10.31
C ALA A 208 6.53 -6.85 -11.29
N TYR A 209 7.51 -6.04 -10.90
CA TYR A 209 8.70 -5.72 -11.66
C TYR A 209 9.95 -6.14 -10.89
N PRO A 210 10.81 -7.02 -11.44
CA PRO A 210 12.02 -7.51 -10.75
C PRO A 210 13.00 -6.41 -10.34
N GLU A 211 13.06 -5.32 -11.09
CA GLU A 211 13.89 -4.15 -10.80
C GLU A 211 13.52 -3.48 -9.50
N ASP A 212 12.24 -3.47 -9.11
CA ASP A 212 11.77 -2.88 -7.86
C ASP A 212 12.33 -3.62 -6.62
N ALA A 213 12.61 -4.90 -6.72
CA ALA A 213 13.22 -5.68 -5.63
C ALA A 213 14.64 -5.20 -5.29
N ARG A 214 15.33 -4.60 -6.26
CA ARG A 214 16.73 -4.14 -6.14
C ARG A 214 16.84 -2.65 -5.81
N ARG A 215 15.72 -1.92 -5.80
CA ARG A 215 15.74 -0.48 -5.53
C ARG A 215 16.19 -0.20 -4.10
N ASN A 216 17.14 0.73 -3.98
CA ASN A 216 17.52 1.27 -2.70
C ASN A 216 16.62 2.47 -2.38
N LEU A 217 15.60 2.26 -1.57
CA LEU A 217 14.60 3.26 -1.27
C LEU A 217 15.13 4.25 -0.24
N PHE A 218 15.10 5.51 -0.58
CA PHE A 218 15.56 6.60 0.26
C PHE A 218 14.48 7.67 0.36
N VAL A 219 14.14 8.07 1.58
CA VAL A 219 13.24 9.19 1.82
C VAL A 219 14.04 10.47 1.68
N GLN A 220 13.68 11.27 0.69
CA GLN A 220 14.31 12.55 0.47
C GLN A 220 14.15 13.43 1.71
N ARG A 221 15.26 14.04 2.15
CA ARG A 221 15.26 15.00 3.24
C ARG A 221 14.31 16.15 2.95
N LYS A 222 13.40 16.39 3.86
CA LYS A 222 12.47 17.51 3.81
C LYS A 222 13.08 18.73 4.48
N GLN A 223 12.92 19.87 3.88
CA GLN A 223 13.44 21.15 4.38
C GLN A 223 12.39 21.87 5.23
#